data_e97e534494e78b7efdc3f1de1a3c72f8
#
_entry.id   e97e534494e78b7efdc3f1de1a3c72f8
#
_cell.length_a   1.000
_cell.length_b   1.000
_cell.length_c   1.000
_cell.angle_alpha   90.00
_cell.angle_beta   90.00
_cell.angle_gamma   90.00
#
_symmetry.space_group_name_H-M   'P 1'
#
loop_
_entity.id
_entity.type
_entity.pdbx_description
1 polymer ?
#
loop_
_entity_poly.entity_id
_entity_poly.type
_entity_poly.pdbx_seq_one_letter_code
_entity_poly.pdbx_strand_id
1 'polypeptide(L)'
;MTQVLNNRVSVDIELLKLAYFALDEPVPYKLKTGQEILIKPIMVKDSMLFMASVDVLKIDKNSLGSVEAIQASYLKFLQKMIFPSNNIMVQKFLNILDLCLELKGIYLCNDEMERTFIQTESGIVISAKEFDDIAKIILYQNLPDYDDKYINPDIKKSMQEVDRLKNKDYESPDFERQMGIIESHTGILKEQLLKKTWRSFQILFREVCGEIEFYTTRPAAIAVGAGDKVDHYIFKKRKDKFDGYFVDPDKFNKSIGGKGQSSIRTVVGADSTAQYADVLSQLNK
;
A
#
# COMPACT_ATOMS: atom_id res chain seq x y z
N MET A 1 -1.17 26.11 11.82
CA MET A 1 0.27 25.96 12.16
C MET A 1 0.90 25.15 11.04
N THR A 2 1.48 25.81 10.07
CA THR A 2 2.15 25.18 8.93
C THR A 2 3.58 24.86 9.33
N GLN A 3 3.84 23.65 9.83
CA GLN A 3 5.21 23.18 9.99
C GLN A 3 5.77 22.84 8.61
N VAL A 4 6.63 23.70 8.11
CA VAL A 4 7.45 23.46 6.91
C VAL A 4 8.41 22.32 7.25
N LEU A 5 8.20 21.15 6.61
CA LEU A 5 9.13 20.03 6.68
C LEU A 5 10.46 20.44 5.99
N ASN A 6 11.37 20.98 6.78
CA ASN A 6 12.71 21.34 6.33
C ASN A 6 13.66 20.13 6.41
N ASN A 7 14.17 19.76 5.26
CA ASN A 7 15.44 19.08 4.98
C ASN A 7 15.87 17.81 5.75
N ARG A 8 16.01 16.72 4.97
CA ARG A 8 16.80 15.49 5.23
C ARG A 8 16.18 14.39 6.09
N VAL A 9 14.93 14.49 6.48
CA VAL A 9 14.22 13.39 7.15
C VAL A 9 13.43 12.64 6.08
N SER A 10 13.49 11.32 6.06
CA SER A 10 12.55 10.47 5.31
C SER A 10 11.13 10.92 5.66
N VAL A 11 10.26 10.98 4.66
CA VAL A 11 8.85 11.38 4.85
C VAL A 11 8.25 10.56 5.99
N ASP A 12 7.84 11.25 7.07
CA ASP A 12 7.17 10.61 8.21
C ASP A 12 5.69 10.39 7.84
N ILE A 13 5.41 9.17 7.41
CA ILE A 13 4.06 8.77 6.99
C ILE A 13 3.07 8.80 8.16
N GLU A 14 3.47 8.45 9.38
CA GLU A 14 2.56 8.45 10.52
C GLU A 14 2.12 9.87 10.88
N LEU A 15 3.05 10.83 10.82
CA LEU A 15 2.70 12.24 10.98
C LEU A 15 1.75 12.72 9.87
N LEU A 16 2.02 12.35 8.61
CA LEU A 16 1.15 12.73 7.49
C LEU A 16 -0.23 12.09 7.57
N LYS A 17 -0.35 10.88 8.07
CA LYS A 17 -1.65 10.24 8.31
C LYS A 17 -2.52 11.04 9.25
N LEU A 18 -1.94 11.55 10.34
CA LEU A 18 -2.66 12.35 11.34
C LEU A 18 -2.97 13.76 10.84
N ALA A 19 -2.01 14.40 10.17
CA ALA A 19 -2.12 15.80 9.81
C ALA A 19 -2.96 16.05 8.53
N TYR A 20 -2.94 15.09 7.58
CA TYR A 20 -3.54 15.30 6.25
C TYR A 20 -4.44 14.15 5.80
N PHE A 21 -3.97 12.88 5.87
CA PHE A 21 -4.73 11.78 5.26
C PHE A 21 -6.05 11.51 5.98
N ALA A 22 -6.09 11.64 7.32
CA ALA A 22 -7.31 11.48 8.11
C ALA A 22 -8.32 12.60 7.89
N LEU A 23 -7.86 13.75 7.42
CA LEU A 23 -8.68 14.93 7.16
C LEU A 23 -9.07 15.09 5.68
N ASP A 24 -8.63 14.15 4.83
CA ASP A 24 -8.83 14.22 3.38
C ASP A 24 -8.18 15.44 2.71
N GLU A 25 -7.13 16.00 3.33
CA GLU A 25 -6.47 17.21 2.88
C GLU A 25 -5.26 16.93 1.96
N PRO A 26 -4.97 17.83 1.00
CA PRO A 26 -3.77 17.77 0.19
C PRO A 26 -2.50 17.94 1.06
N VAL A 27 -1.45 17.19 0.74
CA VAL A 27 -0.15 17.30 1.41
C VAL A 27 0.71 18.34 0.70
N PRO A 28 1.10 19.44 1.37
CA PRO A 28 2.07 20.38 0.80
C PRO A 28 3.47 19.76 0.81
N TYR A 29 4.14 19.77 -0.34
CA TYR A 29 5.51 19.27 -0.48
C TYR A 29 6.41 20.35 -1.05
N LYS A 30 7.45 20.73 -0.31
CA LYS A 30 8.41 21.75 -0.72
C LYS A 30 9.57 21.11 -1.47
N LEU A 31 9.71 21.49 -2.73
CA LEU A 31 10.80 21.08 -3.61
C LEU A 31 12.12 21.77 -3.23
N LYS A 32 13.24 21.18 -3.61
CA LYS A 32 14.59 21.76 -3.44
C LYS A 32 14.77 23.07 -4.17
N THR A 33 14.01 23.27 -5.25
CA THR A 33 13.95 24.55 -5.98
C THR A 33 13.31 25.67 -5.17
N GLY A 34 12.71 25.36 -4.01
CA GLY A 34 11.96 26.31 -3.18
C GLY A 34 10.49 26.43 -3.55
N GLN A 35 10.07 25.85 -4.68
CA GLN A 35 8.66 25.78 -5.08
C GLN A 35 7.90 24.79 -4.18
N GLU A 36 6.61 25.03 -3.98
CA GLU A 36 5.71 24.13 -3.25
C GLU A 36 4.71 23.51 -4.22
N ILE A 37 4.50 22.21 -4.10
CA ILE A 37 3.47 21.47 -4.84
C ILE A 37 2.50 20.86 -3.83
N LEU A 38 1.25 20.68 -4.25
CA LEU A 38 0.21 20.02 -3.45
C LEU A 38 -0.03 18.61 -3.97
N ILE A 39 0.16 17.61 -3.10
CA ILE A 39 -0.16 16.23 -3.40
C ILE A 39 -1.60 15.98 -2.98
N LYS A 40 -2.50 15.85 -3.96
CA LYS A 40 -3.93 15.76 -3.74
C LYS A 40 -4.40 14.33 -3.50
N PRO A 41 -5.32 14.11 -2.55
CA PRO A 41 -6.00 12.82 -2.42
C PRO A 41 -6.91 12.60 -3.63
N ILE A 42 -7.03 11.36 -4.07
CA ILE A 42 -7.89 10.98 -5.18
C ILE A 42 -9.36 10.97 -4.73
N MET A 43 -10.23 11.57 -5.52
CA MET A 43 -11.67 11.51 -5.30
C MET A 43 -12.25 10.19 -5.80
N VAL A 44 -13.34 9.74 -5.22
CA VAL A 44 -14.02 8.48 -5.62
C VAL A 44 -14.36 8.47 -7.11
N LYS A 45 -14.79 9.58 -7.69
CA LYS A 45 -15.08 9.70 -9.13
C LYS A 45 -13.89 9.38 -10.03
N ASP A 46 -12.66 9.63 -9.57
CA ASP A 46 -11.42 9.45 -10.32
C ASP A 46 -10.69 8.13 -9.93
N SER A 47 -11.27 7.38 -8.98
CA SER A 47 -10.64 6.19 -8.40
C SER A 47 -10.36 5.08 -9.41
N MET A 48 -11.23 4.89 -10.40
CA MET A 48 -11.03 3.85 -11.42
C MET A 48 -9.79 4.12 -12.27
N LEU A 49 -9.60 5.37 -12.70
CA LEU A 49 -8.41 5.77 -13.46
C LEU A 49 -7.16 5.67 -12.59
N PHE A 50 -7.25 6.09 -11.33
CA PHE A 50 -6.16 5.94 -10.37
C PHE A 50 -5.78 4.47 -10.17
N MET A 51 -6.75 3.59 -9.88
CA MET A 51 -6.50 2.18 -9.64
C MET A 51 -5.93 1.47 -10.87
N ALA A 52 -6.37 1.84 -12.08
CA ALA A 52 -5.80 1.34 -13.32
C ALA A 52 -4.35 1.81 -13.56
N SER A 53 -3.94 2.92 -12.94
CA SER A 53 -2.66 3.58 -13.19
C SER A 53 -1.63 3.39 -12.07
N VAL A 54 -2.06 3.21 -10.82
CA VAL A 54 -1.19 3.21 -9.63
C VAL A 54 -0.13 2.10 -9.62
N ASP A 55 -0.29 1.06 -10.41
CA ASP A 55 0.67 -0.04 -10.51
C ASP A 55 2.05 0.42 -10.98
N VAL A 56 2.11 1.52 -11.76
CA VAL A 56 3.39 2.11 -12.18
C VAL A 56 4.24 2.57 -11.00
N LEU A 57 3.63 2.89 -9.85
CA LEU A 57 4.35 3.27 -8.63
C LEU A 57 4.69 2.07 -7.73
N LYS A 58 4.16 0.87 -8.02
CA LYS A 58 4.31 -0.33 -7.19
C LYS A 58 5.21 -1.40 -7.79
N ILE A 59 5.89 -1.11 -8.91
CA ILE A 59 6.79 -2.07 -9.55
C ILE A 59 7.97 -2.35 -8.64
N ASP A 60 8.12 -3.60 -8.23
CA ASP A 60 9.25 -4.02 -7.39
C ASP A 60 10.50 -4.20 -8.26
N LYS A 61 11.48 -3.29 -8.11
CA LYS A 61 12.78 -3.38 -8.79
C LYS A 61 13.54 -4.66 -8.48
N ASN A 62 13.36 -5.20 -7.28
CA ASN A 62 14.06 -6.41 -6.85
C ASN A 62 13.55 -7.67 -7.57
N SER A 63 12.32 -7.65 -8.06
CA SER A 63 11.73 -8.78 -8.79
C SER A 63 12.37 -9.04 -10.15
N LEU A 64 13.11 -8.06 -10.69
CA LEU A 64 13.76 -8.16 -12.02
C LEU A 64 15.14 -8.85 -11.97
N GLY A 65 15.72 -9.06 -10.79
CA GLY A 65 17.01 -9.74 -10.63
C GLY A 65 18.21 -8.99 -11.25
N SER A 66 18.03 -7.73 -11.70
CA SER A 66 19.07 -6.90 -12.30
C SER A 66 19.70 -5.97 -11.26
N VAL A 67 21.02 -6.05 -11.12
CA VAL A 67 21.79 -5.16 -10.23
C VAL A 67 21.61 -3.69 -10.64
N GLU A 68 21.58 -3.42 -11.95
CA GLU A 68 21.37 -2.08 -12.49
C GLU A 68 19.99 -1.53 -12.11
N ALA A 69 18.94 -2.35 -12.18
CA ALA A 69 17.59 -1.96 -11.76
C ALA A 69 17.54 -1.61 -10.26
N ILE A 70 18.19 -2.41 -9.43
CA ILE A 70 18.20 -2.22 -7.97
C ILE A 70 18.92 -0.93 -7.58
N GLN A 71 20.06 -0.64 -8.22
CA GLN A 71 20.89 0.54 -7.93
C GLN A 71 20.32 1.84 -8.51
N ALA A 72 19.54 1.78 -9.60
CA ALA A 72 18.93 2.95 -10.20
C ALA A 72 17.92 3.61 -9.25
N SER A 73 17.78 4.96 -9.32
CA SER A 73 16.60 5.62 -8.74
C SER A 73 15.32 5.08 -9.39
N TYR A 74 14.17 5.19 -8.71
CA TYR A 74 12.91 4.67 -9.24
C TYR A 74 12.57 5.34 -10.59
N LEU A 75 12.75 6.64 -10.67
CA LEU A 75 12.50 7.40 -11.89
C LEU A 75 13.42 6.98 -13.06
N LYS A 76 14.72 6.76 -12.79
CA LYS A 76 15.67 6.26 -13.81
C LYS A 76 15.30 4.83 -14.25
N PHE A 77 14.89 3.99 -13.31
CA PHE A 77 14.40 2.64 -13.59
C PHE A 77 13.17 2.66 -14.52
N LEU A 78 12.18 3.49 -14.23
CA LEU A 78 11.02 3.64 -15.10
C LEU A 78 11.44 4.11 -16.51
N GLN A 79 12.27 5.16 -16.60
CA GLN A 79 12.70 5.75 -17.86
C GLN A 79 13.49 4.79 -18.75
N LYS A 80 14.45 4.04 -18.16
CA LYS A 80 15.36 3.19 -18.94
C LYS A 80 14.86 1.77 -19.20
N MET A 81 14.08 1.20 -18.27
CA MET A 81 13.73 -0.22 -18.34
C MET A 81 12.25 -0.49 -18.62
N ILE A 82 11.35 0.38 -18.16
CA ILE A 82 9.92 0.14 -18.28
C ILE A 82 9.33 0.87 -19.49
N PHE A 83 9.57 2.18 -19.60
CA PHE A 83 8.92 3.03 -20.61
C PHE A 83 9.30 2.70 -22.05
N PRO A 84 10.56 2.32 -22.38
CA PRO A 84 10.92 2.03 -23.78
C PRO A 84 10.15 0.86 -24.38
N SER A 85 9.74 -0.10 -23.56
CA SER A 85 9.02 -1.32 -23.99
C SER A 85 7.53 -1.26 -23.74
N ASN A 86 7.01 -0.24 -23.03
CA ASN A 86 5.63 -0.25 -22.56
C ASN A 86 5.00 1.15 -22.50
N ASN A 87 4.42 1.58 -23.62
CA ASN A 87 3.72 2.86 -23.71
C ASN A 87 2.52 2.99 -22.74
N ILE A 88 1.91 1.86 -22.35
CA ILE A 88 0.80 1.86 -21.38
C ILE A 88 1.31 2.32 -20.01
N MET A 89 2.52 1.92 -19.63
CA MET A 89 3.12 2.38 -18.36
C MET A 89 3.47 3.86 -18.38
N VAL A 90 3.86 4.41 -19.53
CA VAL A 90 4.04 5.86 -19.71
C VAL A 90 2.72 6.58 -19.45
N GLN A 91 1.63 6.12 -20.08
CA GLN A 91 0.32 6.73 -19.90
C GLN A 91 -0.18 6.63 -18.43
N LYS A 92 0.02 5.48 -17.79
CA LYS A 92 -0.28 5.31 -16.37
C LYS A 92 0.49 6.29 -15.48
N PHE A 93 1.76 6.48 -15.78
CA PHE A 93 2.62 7.43 -15.07
C PHE A 93 2.10 8.87 -15.20
N LEU A 94 1.78 9.30 -16.42
CA LEU A 94 1.23 10.62 -16.69
C LEU A 94 -0.13 10.83 -15.99
N ASN A 95 -1.00 9.83 -16.04
CA ASN A 95 -2.29 9.87 -15.35
C ASN A 95 -2.13 10.09 -13.83
N ILE A 96 -1.16 9.41 -13.19
CA ILE A 96 -0.91 9.60 -11.75
C ILE A 96 -0.43 11.01 -11.45
N LEU A 97 0.47 11.56 -12.27
CA LEU A 97 0.99 12.91 -12.05
C LEU A 97 -0.08 13.98 -12.29
N ASP A 98 -0.95 13.79 -13.29
CA ASP A 98 -2.10 14.69 -13.51
C ASP A 98 -3.12 14.60 -12.37
N LEU A 99 -3.54 13.40 -11.98
CA LEU A 99 -4.53 13.18 -10.94
C LEU A 99 -4.09 13.68 -9.55
N CYS A 100 -2.83 13.40 -9.17
CA CYS A 100 -2.35 13.68 -7.81
C CYS A 100 -1.65 15.03 -7.66
N LEU A 101 -1.04 15.55 -8.72
CA LEU A 101 -0.22 16.76 -8.68
C LEU A 101 -0.71 17.85 -9.64
N GLU A 102 -1.69 17.55 -10.50
CA GLU A 102 -2.18 18.44 -11.57
C GLU A 102 -1.05 18.94 -12.50
N LEU A 103 -0.01 18.11 -12.68
CA LEU A 103 1.11 18.44 -13.55
C LEU A 103 0.79 18.09 -15.00
N LYS A 104 1.05 19.05 -15.90
CA LYS A 104 0.89 18.91 -17.35
C LYS A 104 2.19 19.24 -18.06
N GLY A 105 2.32 18.78 -19.32
CA GLY A 105 3.53 19.05 -20.10
C GLY A 105 4.78 18.50 -19.43
N ILE A 106 4.77 17.21 -19.12
CA ILE A 106 5.78 16.52 -18.32
C ILE A 106 6.85 15.93 -19.25
N TYR A 107 8.09 16.24 -18.95
CA TYR A 107 9.27 15.70 -19.63
C TYR A 107 10.15 14.97 -18.62
N LEU A 108 10.66 13.80 -19.01
CA LEU A 108 11.71 13.10 -18.28
C LEU A 108 13.05 13.50 -18.89
N CYS A 109 13.84 14.24 -18.12
CA CYS A 109 15.14 14.75 -18.52
C CYS A 109 16.26 14.05 -17.75
N ASN A 110 17.46 14.07 -18.32
CA ASN A 110 18.68 13.64 -17.64
C ASN A 110 19.65 14.83 -17.56
N ASP A 111 20.32 14.98 -16.43
CA ASP A 111 21.41 15.95 -16.30
C ASP A 111 22.74 15.40 -16.86
N GLU A 112 23.80 16.21 -16.78
CA GLU A 112 25.15 15.85 -17.25
C GLU A 112 25.72 14.60 -16.52
N MET A 113 25.22 14.28 -15.32
CA MET A 113 25.59 13.09 -14.54
C MET A 113 24.62 11.93 -14.74
N GLU A 114 23.80 11.97 -15.80
CA GLU A 114 22.75 10.97 -16.09
C GLU A 114 21.72 10.77 -14.96
N ARG A 115 21.52 11.75 -14.10
CA ARG A 115 20.46 11.70 -13.09
C ARG A 115 19.14 12.11 -13.70
N THR A 116 18.16 11.24 -13.62
CA THR A 116 16.82 11.48 -14.16
C THR A 116 16.02 12.41 -13.24
N PHE A 117 15.31 13.36 -13.84
CA PHE A 117 14.39 14.26 -13.16
C PHE A 117 13.16 14.53 -14.03
N ILE A 118 12.08 14.99 -13.40
CA ILE A 118 10.87 15.44 -14.07
C ILE A 118 10.98 16.96 -14.24
N GLN A 119 10.68 17.45 -15.43
CA GLN A 119 10.51 18.86 -15.73
C GLN A 119 9.15 19.08 -16.37
N THR A 120 8.45 20.14 -15.97
CA THR A 120 7.18 20.53 -16.56
C THR A 120 7.32 21.78 -17.43
N GLU A 121 6.37 22.00 -18.34
CA GLU A 121 6.29 23.25 -19.11
C GLU A 121 6.17 24.49 -18.21
N SER A 122 5.57 24.35 -17.03
CA SER A 122 5.46 25.41 -16.02
C SER A 122 6.76 25.68 -15.26
N GLY A 123 7.85 24.96 -15.56
CA GLY A 123 9.16 25.15 -14.93
C GLY A 123 9.31 24.45 -13.57
N ILE A 124 8.39 23.57 -13.18
CA ILE A 124 8.56 22.75 -11.99
C ILE A 124 9.58 21.66 -12.28
N VAL A 125 10.56 21.49 -11.38
CA VAL A 125 11.60 20.47 -11.48
C VAL A 125 11.52 19.57 -10.26
N ILE A 126 11.33 18.25 -10.47
CA ILE A 126 11.27 17.25 -9.42
C ILE A 126 12.43 16.27 -9.62
N SER A 127 13.36 16.24 -8.68
CA SER A 127 14.48 15.29 -8.70
C SER A 127 13.99 13.86 -8.43
N ALA A 128 14.81 12.86 -8.78
CA ALA A 128 14.47 11.46 -8.56
C ALA A 128 14.17 11.14 -7.07
N LYS A 129 14.92 11.71 -6.15
CA LYS A 129 14.68 11.51 -4.71
C LYS A 129 13.38 12.14 -4.23
N GLU A 130 13.05 13.33 -4.72
CA GLU A 130 11.77 13.99 -4.40
C GLU A 130 10.61 13.21 -5.00
N PHE A 131 10.81 12.63 -6.18
CA PHE A 131 9.80 11.74 -6.78
C PHE A 131 9.56 10.49 -5.94
N ASP A 132 10.61 9.87 -5.36
CA ASP A 132 10.46 8.73 -4.46
C ASP A 132 9.61 9.10 -3.22
N ASP A 133 9.85 10.26 -2.63
CA ASP A 133 9.05 10.78 -1.51
C ASP A 133 7.60 11.06 -1.92
N ILE A 134 7.39 11.70 -3.06
CA ILE A 134 6.06 12.02 -3.61
C ILE A 134 5.29 10.73 -3.92
N ALA A 135 5.91 9.76 -4.58
CA ALA A 135 5.31 8.47 -4.90
C ALA A 135 4.87 7.73 -3.62
N LYS A 136 5.72 7.75 -2.59
CA LYS A 136 5.39 7.19 -1.28
C LYS A 136 4.17 7.89 -0.65
N ILE A 137 4.12 9.22 -0.66
CA ILE A 137 2.97 9.97 -0.16
C ILE A 137 1.70 9.60 -0.94
N ILE A 138 1.74 9.57 -2.27
CA ILE A 138 0.59 9.21 -3.12
C ILE A 138 0.06 7.83 -2.75
N LEU A 139 0.94 6.83 -2.59
CA LEU A 139 0.53 5.47 -2.25
C LEU A 139 -0.12 5.40 -0.88
N TYR A 140 0.50 5.97 0.16
CA TYR A 140 -0.04 5.92 1.53
C TYR A 140 -1.27 6.80 1.72
N GLN A 141 -1.39 7.91 0.98
CA GLN A 141 -2.56 8.79 1.04
C GLN A 141 -3.80 8.12 0.46
N ASN A 142 -3.66 7.35 -0.62
CA ASN A 142 -4.80 6.82 -1.35
C ASN A 142 -5.08 5.34 -1.12
N LEU A 143 -4.11 4.58 -0.63
CA LEU A 143 -4.24 3.14 -0.38
C LEU A 143 -4.05 2.87 1.13
N PRO A 144 -5.15 2.79 1.91
CA PRO A 144 -5.06 2.66 3.38
C PRO A 144 -4.37 1.38 3.85
N ASP A 145 -4.33 0.34 3.01
CA ASP A 145 -3.69 -0.95 3.29
C ASP A 145 -2.32 -1.11 2.64
N TYR A 146 -1.78 -0.01 2.06
CA TYR A 146 -0.45 -0.05 1.49
C TYR A 146 0.62 -0.14 2.58
N ASP A 147 1.56 -1.06 2.38
CA ASP A 147 2.75 -1.22 3.22
C ASP A 147 3.97 -1.42 2.31
N ASP A 148 5.02 -0.63 2.55
CA ASP A 148 6.28 -0.68 1.81
C ASP A 148 7.33 -1.59 2.48
N LYS A 149 6.94 -2.34 3.53
CA LYS A 149 7.83 -3.31 4.16
C LYS A 149 8.31 -4.34 3.14
N TYR A 150 9.61 -4.51 3.10
CA TYR A 150 10.19 -5.54 2.26
C TYR A 150 9.80 -6.94 2.75
N ILE A 151 9.26 -7.73 1.84
CA ILE A 151 8.93 -9.13 2.08
C ILE A 151 9.62 -9.95 1.00
N ASN A 152 10.19 -11.06 1.40
CA ASN A 152 10.79 -12.01 0.46
C ASN A 152 9.76 -12.36 -0.65
N PRO A 153 10.11 -12.24 -1.94
CA PRO A 153 9.21 -12.50 -3.06
C PRO A 153 8.54 -13.88 -3.01
N ASP A 154 9.22 -14.90 -2.53
CA ASP A 154 8.68 -16.26 -2.43
C ASP A 154 7.61 -16.36 -1.34
N ILE A 155 7.82 -15.69 -0.21
CA ILE A 155 6.80 -15.58 0.85
C ILE A 155 5.59 -14.82 0.32
N LYS A 156 5.79 -13.73 -0.40
CA LYS A 156 4.71 -12.95 -1.01
C LYS A 156 3.88 -13.78 -1.98
N LYS A 157 4.51 -14.58 -2.84
CA LYS A 157 3.82 -15.52 -3.75
C LYS A 157 3.01 -16.56 -2.98
N SER A 158 3.61 -17.17 -1.96
CA SER A 158 2.93 -18.17 -1.12
C SER A 158 1.72 -17.58 -0.41
N MET A 159 1.81 -16.35 0.10
CA MET A 159 0.69 -15.64 0.71
C MET A 159 -0.42 -15.36 -0.30
N GLN A 160 -0.08 -14.90 -1.50
CA GLN A 160 -1.05 -14.65 -2.57
C GLN A 160 -1.79 -15.94 -2.97
N GLU A 161 -1.07 -17.06 -3.02
CA GLU A 161 -1.68 -18.36 -3.33
C GLU A 161 -2.62 -18.83 -2.21
N VAL A 162 -2.23 -18.66 -0.94
CA VAL A 162 -3.09 -18.95 0.22
C VAL A 162 -4.34 -18.06 0.20
N ASP A 163 -4.19 -16.77 -0.06
CA ASP A 163 -5.31 -15.84 -0.15
C ASP A 163 -6.24 -16.24 -1.32
N ARG A 164 -5.69 -16.63 -2.48
CA ARG A 164 -6.44 -17.13 -3.62
C ARG A 164 -7.25 -18.37 -3.29
N LEU A 165 -6.64 -19.32 -2.58
CA LEU A 165 -7.32 -20.57 -2.20
C LEU A 165 -8.42 -20.32 -1.16
N LYS A 166 -8.18 -19.45 -0.17
CA LYS A 166 -9.19 -19.09 0.83
C LYS A 166 -10.39 -18.35 0.25
N ASN A 167 -10.14 -17.52 -0.77
CA ASN A 167 -11.17 -16.68 -1.39
C ASN A 167 -11.73 -17.29 -2.68
N LYS A 168 -11.46 -18.58 -2.96
CA LYS A 168 -11.87 -19.23 -4.21
C LYS A 168 -13.38 -19.17 -4.48
N ASP A 169 -14.17 -19.23 -3.40
CA ASP A 169 -15.63 -19.24 -3.47
C ASP A 169 -16.25 -17.87 -3.14
N TYR A 170 -15.41 -16.84 -2.94
CA TYR A 170 -15.84 -15.49 -2.60
C TYR A 170 -15.42 -14.52 -3.69
N GLU A 171 -16.38 -13.84 -4.29
CA GLU A 171 -16.14 -12.74 -5.20
C GLU A 171 -16.22 -11.43 -4.43
N SER A 172 -15.14 -10.62 -4.52
CA SER A 172 -15.16 -9.27 -3.96
C SER A 172 -16.21 -8.43 -4.68
N PRO A 173 -17.03 -7.65 -3.96
CA PRO A 173 -18.04 -6.81 -4.60
C PRO A 173 -17.35 -5.80 -5.52
N ASP A 174 -17.91 -5.64 -6.73
CA ASP A 174 -17.49 -4.61 -7.66
C ASP A 174 -17.76 -3.21 -7.10
N PHE A 175 -17.27 -2.19 -7.78
CA PHE A 175 -17.36 -0.81 -7.30
C PHE A 175 -18.81 -0.32 -7.17
N GLU A 176 -19.69 -0.72 -8.09
CA GLU A 176 -21.10 -0.34 -8.04
C GLU A 176 -21.80 -0.97 -6.83
N ARG A 177 -21.56 -2.24 -6.58
CA ARG A 177 -22.07 -2.95 -5.42
C ARG A 177 -21.51 -2.39 -4.10
N GLN A 178 -20.23 -2.01 -4.05
CA GLN A 178 -19.66 -1.34 -2.87
C GLN A 178 -20.39 -0.02 -2.55
N MET A 179 -20.67 0.81 -3.56
CA MET A 179 -21.45 2.03 -3.38
C MET A 179 -22.87 1.73 -2.89
N GLY A 180 -23.54 0.74 -3.48
CA GLY A 180 -24.88 0.34 -3.08
C GLY A 180 -24.94 -0.19 -1.63
N ILE A 181 -23.92 -0.94 -1.18
CA ILE A 181 -23.81 -1.40 0.21
C ILE A 181 -23.71 -0.21 1.15
N ILE A 182 -22.82 0.75 0.87
CA ILE A 182 -22.66 1.94 1.70
C ILE A 182 -23.97 2.76 1.72
N GLU A 183 -24.55 3.04 0.56
CA GLU A 183 -25.77 3.83 0.45
C GLU A 183 -26.94 3.20 1.21
N SER A 184 -27.16 1.90 1.05
CA SER A 184 -28.24 1.17 1.72
C SER A 184 -28.07 1.09 3.24
N HIS A 185 -26.83 1.05 3.73
CA HIS A 185 -26.53 0.89 5.15
C HIS A 185 -26.44 2.24 5.89
N THR A 186 -25.88 3.26 5.24
CA THR A 186 -25.60 4.58 5.86
C THR A 186 -26.57 5.68 5.45
N GLY A 187 -27.31 5.50 4.36
CA GLY A 187 -28.14 6.56 3.76
C GLY A 187 -27.34 7.66 3.02
N ILE A 188 -26.01 7.52 2.90
CA ILE A 188 -25.18 8.47 2.13
C ILE A 188 -25.41 8.21 0.66
N LEU A 189 -25.96 9.19 -0.06
CA LEU A 189 -26.27 9.06 -1.47
C LEU A 189 -25.02 8.91 -2.34
N LYS A 190 -25.15 8.21 -3.47
CA LYS A 190 -24.07 7.98 -4.45
C LYS A 190 -23.36 9.27 -4.85
N GLU A 191 -24.09 10.36 -5.05
CA GLU A 191 -23.53 11.66 -5.41
C GLU A 191 -22.63 12.26 -4.32
N GLN A 192 -22.93 11.99 -3.07
CA GLN A 192 -22.11 12.39 -1.93
C GLN A 192 -20.88 11.49 -1.78
N LEU A 193 -21.03 10.18 -2.07
CA LEU A 193 -19.89 9.24 -2.10
C LEU A 193 -18.88 9.63 -3.16
N LEU A 194 -19.30 10.03 -4.35
CA LEU A 194 -18.42 10.47 -5.44
C LEU A 194 -17.57 11.70 -5.10
N LYS A 195 -18.03 12.50 -4.12
CA LYS A 195 -17.31 13.69 -3.61
C LYS A 195 -16.37 13.40 -2.44
N LYS A 196 -16.35 12.16 -1.94
CA LYS A 196 -15.37 11.73 -0.92
C LYS A 196 -14.04 11.38 -1.56
N THR A 197 -12.99 11.36 -0.73
CA THR A 197 -11.71 10.78 -1.18
C THR A 197 -11.82 9.26 -1.30
N TRP A 198 -11.01 8.68 -2.17
CA TRP A 198 -10.94 7.24 -2.35
C TRP A 198 -10.55 6.51 -1.05
N ARG A 199 -9.63 7.10 -0.29
CA ARG A 199 -9.24 6.58 1.03
C ARG A 199 -10.42 6.51 1.98
N SER A 200 -11.14 7.62 2.16
CA SER A 200 -12.31 7.70 3.05
C SER A 200 -13.42 6.75 2.62
N PHE A 201 -13.64 6.58 1.31
CA PHE A 201 -14.58 5.60 0.79
C PHE A 201 -14.19 4.16 1.17
N GLN A 202 -12.92 3.78 0.99
CA GLN A 202 -12.45 2.44 1.34
C GLN A 202 -12.56 2.15 2.84
N ILE A 203 -12.24 3.15 3.67
CA ILE A 203 -12.39 3.03 5.12
C ILE A 203 -13.87 2.86 5.47
N LEU A 204 -14.74 3.70 4.93
CA LEU A 204 -16.20 3.63 5.18
C LEU A 204 -16.76 2.28 4.76
N PHE A 205 -16.42 1.78 3.57
CA PHE A 205 -16.84 0.47 3.10
C PHE A 205 -16.41 -0.65 4.06
N ARG A 206 -15.19 -0.60 4.54
CA ARG A 206 -14.65 -1.57 5.50
C ARG A 206 -15.39 -1.53 6.84
N GLU A 207 -15.68 -0.34 7.36
CA GLU A 207 -16.40 -0.20 8.62
C GLU A 207 -17.84 -0.73 8.48
N VAL A 208 -18.53 -0.43 7.37
CA VAL A 208 -19.86 -0.99 7.08
C VAL A 208 -19.82 -2.52 6.99
N CYS A 209 -18.85 -3.10 6.29
CA CYS A 209 -18.70 -4.54 6.22
C CYS A 209 -18.41 -5.17 7.59
N GLY A 210 -17.55 -4.54 8.39
CA GLY A 210 -17.23 -4.99 9.74
C GLY A 210 -18.44 -4.97 10.69
N GLU A 211 -19.27 -3.95 10.59
CA GLU A 211 -20.50 -3.82 11.34
C GLU A 211 -21.51 -4.91 10.95
N ILE A 212 -21.72 -5.12 9.65
CA ILE A 212 -22.61 -6.19 9.13
C ILE A 212 -22.12 -7.55 9.59
N GLU A 213 -20.82 -7.84 9.45
CA GLU A 213 -20.21 -9.09 9.92
C GLU A 213 -20.46 -9.31 11.42
N PHE A 214 -20.26 -8.29 12.23
CA PHE A 214 -20.47 -8.37 13.67
C PHE A 214 -21.92 -8.68 14.04
N TYR A 215 -22.87 -7.95 13.44
CA TYR A 215 -24.29 -8.15 13.73
C TYR A 215 -24.85 -9.48 13.21
N THR A 216 -24.25 -10.08 12.21
CA THR A 216 -24.64 -11.40 11.70
C THR A 216 -23.95 -12.54 12.45
N THR A 217 -22.66 -12.39 12.78
CA THR A 217 -21.85 -13.45 13.40
C THR A 217 -22.14 -13.59 14.90
N ARG A 218 -22.30 -12.48 15.64
CA ARG A 218 -22.46 -12.50 17.09
C ARG A 218 -23.72 -13.24 17.56
N PRO A 219 -24.92 -13.02 16.99
CA PRO A 219 -26.11 -13.78 17.37
C PRO A 219 -25.97 -15.28 17.10
N ALA A 220 -25.36 -15.64 15.96
CA ALA A 220 -25.09 -17.04 15.64
C ALA A 220 -24.13 -17.69 16.63
N ALA A 221 -23.07 -16.99 17.03
CA ALA A 221 -22.13 -17.46 18.05
C ALA A 221 -22.77 -17.59 19.42
N ILE A 222 -23.64 -16.67 19.83
CA ILE A 222 -24.40 -16.75 21.09
C ILE A 222 -25.30 -18.00 21.10
N ALA A 223 -25.99 -18.28 19.99
CA ALA A 223 -26.87 -19.42 19.84
C ALA A 223 -26.14 -20.77 20.05
N VAL A 224 -24.84 -20.84 19.77
CA VAL A 224 -24.01 -22.05 20.00
C VAL A 224 -23.11 -21.94 21.25
N GLY A 225 -23.37 -20.99 22.13
CA GLY A 225 -22.64 -20.81 23.40
C GLY A 225 -21.20 -20.27 23.24
N ALA A 226 -20.89 -19.61 22.13
CA ALA A 226 -19.56 -19.06 21.81
C ALA A 226 -19.56 -17.53 21.65
N GLY A 227 -20.57 -16.84 22.21
CA GLY A 227 -20.72 -15.39 22.04
C GLY A 227 -19.59 -14.54 22.63
N ASP A 228 -18.93 -15.05 23.67
CA ASP A 228 -17.75 -14.47 24.33
C ASP A 228 -16.48 -14.52 23.45
N LYS A 229 -16.46 -15.39 22.44
CA LYS A 229 -15.33 -15.54 21.50
C LYS A 229 -15.39 -14.57 20.32
N VAL A 230 -16.48 -13.83 20.17
CA VAL A 230 -16.65 -12.84 19.09
C VAL A 230 -16.21 -11.47 19.59
N ASP A 231 -15.03 -11.06 19.16
CA ASP A 231 -14.50 -9.73 19.46
C ASP A 231 -15.39 -8.64 18.82
N HIS A 232 -15.56 -7.54 19.55
CA HIS A 232 -16.26 -6.38 18.99
C HIS A 232 -15.44 -5.76 17.87
N TYR A 233 -16.04 -5.57 16.69
CA TYR A 233 -15.32 -5.15 15.46
C TYR A 233 -14.54 -3.83 15.64
N ILE A 234 -15.04 -2.86 16.43
CA ILE A 234 -14.36 -1.59 16.71
C ILE A 234 -13.04 -1.79 17.49
N PHE A 235 -13.03 -2.75 18.44
CA PHE A 235 -11.89 -2.97 19.32
C PHE A 235 -10.97 -4.10 18.86
N LYS A 236 -11.36 -4.84 17.82
CA LYS A 236 -10.55 -5.90 17.24
C LYS A 236 -9.25 -5.31 16.71
N LYS A 237 -8.12 -5.71 17.27
CA LYS A 237 -6.82 -5.32 16.71
C LYS A 237 -6.75 -5.82 15.27
N ARG A 238 -6.50 -4.92 14.34
CA ARG A 238 -6.22 -5.31 12.95
C ARG A 238 -4.95 -6.14 12.97
N LYS A 239 -5.06 -7.40 12.56
CA LYS A 239 -3.87 -8.22 12.35
C LYS A 239 -3.07 -7.60 11.22
N ASP A 240 -1.78 -7.38 11.45
CA ASP A 240 -0.87 -7.06 10.34
C ASP A 240 -0.98 -8.20 9.33
N LYS A 241 -1.06 -7.87 8.04
CA LYS A 241 -1.13 -8.86 6.96
C LYS A 241 0.01 -9.88 7.02
N PHE A 242 1.09 -9.50 7.67
CA PHE A 242 2.32 -10.28 7.84
C PHE A 242 2.50 -10.81 9.26
N ASP A 243 1.50 -10.62 10.13
CA ASP A 243 1.54 -11.14 11.49
C ASP A 243 1.61 -12.68 11.44
N GLY A 244 2.60 -13.23 12.11
CA GLY A 244 2.93 -14.66 12.04
C GLY A 244 4.01 -15.05 11.02
N TYR A 245 4.34 -14.20 10.05
CA TYR A 245 5.46 -14.41 9.14
C TYR A 245 6.77 -13.79 9.65
N PHE A 246 6.67 -12.84 10.58
CA PHE A 246 7.81 -12.25 11.27
C PHE A 246 7.79 -12.69 12.72
N VAL A 247 8.79 -13.44 13.14
CA VAL A 247 9.00 -13.77 14.54
C VAL A 247 9.96 -12.74 15.12
N ASP A 248 9.52 -12.06 16.18
CA ASP A 248 10.40 -11.22 16.98
C ASP A 248 11.62 -12.04 17.42
N PRO A 249 12.86 -11.61 17.14
CA PRO A 249 14.08 -12.33 17.51
C PRO A 249 14.11 -12.74 18.99
N ASP A 250 13.56 -11.92 19.87
CA ASP A 250 13.50 -12.22 21.31
C ASP A 250 12.47 -13.32 21.66
N LYS A 251 11.35 -13.36 20.92
CA LYS A 251 10.38 -14.45 21.05
C LYS A 251 10.90 -15.76 20.48
N PHE A 252 11.60 -15.68 19.35
CA PHE A 252 12.25 -16.84 18.72
C PHE A 252 13.33 -17.43 19.62
N ASN A 253 14.22 -16.60 20.17
CA ASN A 253 15.25 -17.05 21.12
C ASN A 253 14.68 -17.69 22.39
N LYS A 254 13.55 -17.18 22.90
CA LYS A 254 12.84 -17.79 24.03
C LYS A 254 12.23 -19.14 23.69
N SER A 255 11.71 -19.31 22.45
CA SER A 255 11.08 -20.57 22.03
C SER A 255 12.09 -21.69 21.76
N ILE A 256 13.34 -21.37 21.40
CA ILE A 256 14.41 -22.37 21.14
C ILE A 256 15.28 -22.67 22.38
N GLY A 257 14.89 -22.18 23.57
CA GLY A 257 15.59 -22.53 24.80
C GLY A 257 16.95 -21.87 25.01
N GLY A 258 17.17 -20.67 24.52
CA GLY A 258 18.18 -19.74 25.04
C GLY A 258 19.66 -20.15 24.94
N LYS A 259 20.07 -21.07 24.07
CA LYS A 259 21.46 -21.40 23.87
C LYS A 259 21.83 -21.32 22.38
N GLY A 260 22.34 -20.18 21.95
CA GLY A 260 22.93 -20.02 20.63
C GLY A 260 22.92 -18.56 20.16
N GLN A 261 24.01 -17.85 20.39
CA GLN A 261 24.31 -16.65 19.66
C GLN A 261 24.58 -17.02 18.19
N SER A 262 23.63 -16.80 17.33
CA SER A 262 23.92 -16.65 15.91
C SER A 262 22.93 -15.69 15.30
N SER A 263 23.45 -14.67 14.66
CA SER A 263 22.76 -13.63 13.93
C SER A 263 22.16 -14.16 12.63
N ILE A 264 21.18 -15.04 12.72
CA ILE A 264 20.38 -15.42 11.56
C ILE A 264 19.02 -14.77 11.70
N ARG A 265 18.77 -13.70 10.97
CA ARG A 265 17.43 -13.18 10.73
C ARG A 265 16.68 -14.18 9.85
N THR A 266 16.04 -15.14 10.46
CA THR A 266 15.20 -16.10 9.72
C THR A 266 13.78 -15.55 9.68
N VAL A 267 13.34 -15.22 8.49
CA VAL A 267 11.95 -14.86 8.20
C VAL A 267 11.20 -16.15 7.90
N VAL A 268 10.74 -16.86 8.94
CA VAL A 268 9.80 -17.99 8.79
C VAL A 268 8.91 -18.02 10.03
N GLY A 269 7.59 -17.97 9.84
CA GLY A 269 6.63 -18.09 10.93
C GLY A 269 6.72 -19.48 11.60
N ALA A 270 6.64 -19.52 12.93
CA ALA A 270 6.83 -20.72 13.72
C ALA A 270 5.89 -21.90 13.33
N ASP A 271 4.68 -21.57 12.85
CA ASP A 271 3.71 -22.58 12.39
C ASP A 271 4.04 -23.18 11.03
N SER A 272 4.78 -22.46 10.17
CA SER A 272 5.15 -22.97 8.86
C SER A 272 6.34 -23.93 8.92
N THR A 273 7.27 -23.76 9.89
CA THR A 273 8.40 -24.67 10.06
C THR A 273 7.98 -26.05 10.53
N ALA A 274 6.97 -26.16 11.40
CA ALA A 274 6.42 -27.45 11.83
C ALA A 274 5.72 -28.19 10.67
N GLN A 275 4.97 -27.47 9.85
CA GLN A 275 4.30 -28.05 8.67
C GLN A 275 5.31 -28.45 7.56
N TYR A 276 6.37 -27.69 7.33
CA TYR A 276 7.41 -28.04 6.37
C TYR A 276 8.26 -29.23 6.83
N ALA A 277 8.56 -29.35 8.12
CA ALA A 277 9.27 -30.51 8.66
C ALA A 277 8.46 -31.81 8.48
N ASP A 278 7.14 -31.76 8.69
CA ASP A 278 6.24 -32.90 8.46
C ASP A 278 6.14 -33.30 6.98
N VAL A 279 6.04 -32.31 6.08
CA VAL A 279 6.00 -32.57 4.62
C VAL A 279 7.33 -33.15 4.12
N LEU A 280 8.48 -32.64 4.58
CA LEU A 280 9.80 -33.19 4.24
C LEU A 280 10.02 -34.59 4.80
N SER A 281 9.47 -34.91 5.98
CA SER A 281 9.55 -36.26 6.55
C SER A 281 8.69 -37.28 5.78
N GLN A 282 7.64 -36.84 5.12
CA GLN A 282 6.77 -37.69 4.28
C GLN A 282 7.33 -37.92 2.86
N LEU A 283 8.17 -36.99 2.35
CA LEU A 283 8.80 -37.10 1.03
C LEU A 283 10.07 -37.99 1.05
N ASN A 284 10.63 -38.31 2.22
CA ASN A 284 11.81 -39.15 2.39
C ASN A 284 11.47 -40.58 2.86
N LYS A 285 10.21 -40.99 2.76
CA LYS A 285 9.74 -42.38 2.89
C LYS A 285 9.27 -42.90 1.56
#